data_71950d98a95a0d8c5f57d2fe73b60139
#
_entry.id   71950d98a95a0d8c5f57d2fe73b60139
#
_cell.length_a   1.000
_cell.length_b   1.000
_cell.length_c   1.000
_cell.angle_alpha   90.00
_cell.angle_beta   90.00
_cell.angle_gamma   90.00
#
_symmetry.space_group_name_H-M   'P 1'
#
loop_
_entity.id
_entity.type
_entity.pdbx_description
1 polymer ?
#
loop_
_entity_poly.entity_id
_entity_poly.type
_entity_poly.pdbx_seq_one_letter_code
_entity_poly.pdbx_strand_id
1 'polypeptide(L)'
;MTDKSKTDLNIAVIMGGISAERQVSLNSGQAIIKALNNQKIKTTAIDGVNQLIKINLQDFDAVFNILHGEAGENGELAGLLSSLNIKYTGCDVSGAVLSWHKDIAKTIVIAKGLKTPKSQLLRDIKNLNITDSGPWIVKPTQEGSSVGLYYAENLEQLNTSIKLALQKVDSILVEKFIRGTECTVAIIKDKVLPVIRIKPDIGLYDYKAKYESQKTEYFCPSGFNEKLEESLKSDALIAFKALGLKGWARIDFIIDEAENRWFLEANTTPGMTATSLVPKAAKAFGWSFDELVMQILSTAFLKTGGSHV
;
A
#
# COMPACT_ATOMS: atom_id res chain seq x y z
N MET A 1 18.12 -18.43 5.67
CA MET A 1 18.66 -17.52 6.69
C MET A 1 20.17 -17.56 6.52
N THR A 2 20.84 -16.45 6.58
CA THR A 2 22.31 -16.39 6.70
C THR A 2 22.68 -17.11 7.99
N ASP A 3 23.88 -17.73 8.08
CA ASP A 3 24.41 -18.41 9.30
C ASP A 3 24.60 -17.47 10.51
N LYS A 4 24.26 -16.18 10.37
CA LYS A 4 24.28 -15.19 11.46
C LYS A 4 23.12 -15.41 12.43
N SER A 5 23.39 -15.30 13.72
CA SER A 5 22.32 -15.20 14.72
C SER A 5 21.47 -13.95 14.49
N LYS A 6 20.21 -13.95 14.94
CA LYS A 6 19.33 -12.76 14.78
C LYS A 6 19.93 -11.49 15.37
N THR A 7 20.73 -11.62 16.42
CA THR A 7 21.38 -10.51 17.14
C THR A 7 22.57 -9.92 16.40
N ASP A 8 23.10 -10.61 15.39
CA ASP A 8 24.26 -10.15 14.61
C ASP A 8 23.87 -9.39 13.34
N LEU A 9 22.57 -9.20 13.11
CA LEU A 9 22.07 -8.47 11.94
C LEU A 9 22.31 -6.96 12.07
N ASN A 10 22.71 -6.34 10.96
CA ASN A 10 22.83 -4.90 10.79
C ASN A 10 21.84 -4.44 9.69
N ILE A 11 20.81 -3.69 10.04
CA ILE A 11 19.69 -3.34 9.17
C ILE A 11 19.68 -1.84 8.90
N ALA A 12 19.70 -1.46 7.61
CA ALA A 12 19.40 -0.11 7.19
C ALA A 12 17.88 0.08 7.14
N VAL A 13 17.34 1.11 7.78
CA VAL A 13 15.91 1.46 7.71
C VAL A 13 15.77 2.72 6.89
N ILE A 14 15.30 2.58 5.63
CA ILE A 14 15.06 3.72 4.76
C ILE A 14 13.66 4.28 4.98
N MET A 15 13.60 5.59 5.30
CA MET A 15 12.40 6.35 5.66
C MET A 15 12.51 7.80 5.21
N GLY A 16 11.50 8.62 5.42
CA GLY A 16 11.50 10.05 5.10
C GLY A 16 11.34 10.32 3.61
N GLY A 17 12.40 10.74 2.94
CA GLY A 17 12.36 11.11 1.52
C GLY A 17 11.71 12.48 1.27
N ILE A 18 11.18 12.70 0.06
CA ILE A 18 10.67 14.01 -0.40
C ILE A 18 9.16 14.02 -0.68
N SER A 19 8.48 12.88 -0.53
CA SER A 19 7.04 12.77 -0.81
C SER A 19 6.17 13.54 0.20
N ALA A 20 4.91 13.76 -0.14
CA ALA A 20 3.92 14.35 0.76
C ALA A 20 3.73 13.51 2.04
N GLU A 21 4.07 12.22 2.00
CA GLU A 21 3.96 11.27 3.12
C GLU A 21 5.23 11.17 3.97
N ARG A 22 6.20 12.10 3.76
CA ARG A 22 7.48 12.10 4.49
C ARG A 22 7.32 11.89 6.00
N GLN A 23 6.40 12.61 6.64
CA GLN A 23 6.24 12.54 8.10
C GLN A 23 5.70 11.17 8.55
N VAL A 24 4.80 10.57 7.77
CA VAL A 24 4.29 9.21 8.04
C VAL A 24 5.41 8.18 7.93
N SER A 25 6.25 8.32 6.90
CA SER A 25 7.42 7.48 6.69
C SER A 25 8.44 7.59 7.84
N LEU A 26 8.76 8.82 8.29
CA LEU A 26 9.66 9.04 9.43
C LEU A 26 9.11 8.43 10.72
N ASN A 27 7.83 8.66 11.03
CA ASN A 27 7.20 8.10 12.22
C ASN A 27 7.16 6.57 12.19
N SER A 28 6.84 5.99 11.05
CA SER A 28 6.85 4.54 10.83
C SER A 28 8.27 3.96 10.98
N GLY A 29 9.27 4.61 10.38
CA GLY A 29 10.66 4.19 10.47
C GLY A 29 11.20 4.22 11.90
N GLN A 30 10.90 5.26 12.67
CA GLN A 30 11.28 5.34 14.08
C GLN A 30 10.64 4.23 14.92
N ALA A 31 9.37 3.92 14.68
CA ALA A 31 8.71 2.80 15.35
C ALA A 31 9.35 1.46 15.01
N ILE A 32 9.71 1.23 13.74
CA ILE A 32 10.42 0.02 13.27
C ILE A 32 11.81 -0.08 13.91
N ILE A 33 12.59 1.00 13.92
CA ILE A 33 13.93 1.03 14.57
C ILE A 33 13.80 0.66 16.04
N LYS A 34 12.83 1.23 16.76
CA LYS A 34 12.58 0.88 18.16
C LYS A 34 12.29 -0.61 18.33
N ALA A 35 11.42 -1.18 17.48
CA ALA A 35 11.08 -2.60 17.54
C ALA A 35 12.28 -3.50 17.24
N LEU A 36 13.11 -3.17 16.25
CA LEU A 36 14.33 -3.92 15.93
C LEU A 36 15.37 -3.83 17.07
N ASN A 37 15.54 -2.65 17.67
CA ASN A 37 16.44 -2.45 18.80
C ASN A 37 15.98 -3.25 20.04
N ASN A 38 14.65 -3.37 20.29
CA ASN A 38 14.11 -4.26 21.34
C ASN A 38 14.53 -5.71 21.11
N GLN A 39 14.71 -6.13 19.85
CA GLN A 39 15.18 -7.46 19.47
C GLN A 39 16.72 -7.54 19.40
N LYS A 40 17.43 -6.51 19.89
CA LYS A 40 18.90 -6.40 19.86
C LYS A 40 19.51 -6.42 18.46
N ILE A 41 18.75 -6.03 17.44
CA ILE A 41 19.22 -5.90 16.05
C ILE A 41 19.79 -4.49 15.87
N LYS A 42 21.02 -4.39 15.34
CA LYS A 42 21.64 -3.11 15.01
C LYS A 42 20.91 -2.45 13.85
N THR A 43 20.64 -1.15 13.98
CA THR A 43 19.89 -0.39 12.96
C THR A 43 20.58 0.92 12.62
N THR A 44 20.45 1.34 11.37
CA THR A 44 20.85 2.67 10.89
C THR A 44 19.68 3.31 10.15
N ALA A 45 19.27 4.50 10.59
CA ALA A 45 18.25 5.30 9.91
C ALA A 45 18.83 5.96 8.67
N ILE A 46 18.10 5.92 7.56
CA ILE A 46 18.51 6.52 6.27
C ILE A 46 17.35 7.36 5.75
N ASP A 47 17.60 8.64 5.54
CA ASP A 47 16.58 9.58 5.07
C ASP A 47 16.59 9.67 3.52
N GLY A 48 15.69 8.91 2.92
CA GLY A 48 15.47 8.88 1.48
C GLY A 48 16.63 8.30 0.65
N VAL A 49 16.39 8.18 -0.65
CA VAL A 49 17.33 7.58 -1.60
C VAL A 49 18.63 8.37 -1.71
N ASN A 50 18.59 9.71 -1.61
CA ASN A 50 19.75 10.56 -1.71
C ASN A 50 20.80 10.32 -0.59
N GLN A 51 20.37 9.90 0.58
CA GLN A 51 21.29 9.46 1.64
C GLN A 51 21.74 8.02 1.42
N LEU A 52 20.82 7.15 0.99
CA LEU A 52 21.10 5.74 0.75
C LEU A 52 22.26 5.51 -0.23
N ILE A 53 22.31 6.26 -1.34
CA ILE A 53 23.34 6.11 -2.38
C ILE A 53 24.73 6.60 -1.97
N LYS A 54 24.85 7.30 -0.84
CA LYS A 54 26.11 7.83 -0.31
C LYS A 54 26.79 6.91 0.70
N ILE A 55 26.16 5.81 1.09
CA ILE A 55 26.69 4.86 2.06
C ILE A 55 27.05 3.54 1.39
N ASN A 56 27.93 2.77 2.03
CA ASN A 56 28.25 1.43 1.56
C ASN A 56 27.15 0.47 2.00
N LEU A 57 26.28 0.08 1.08
CA LEU A 57 25.16 -0.81 1.33
C LEU A 57 25.55 -2.25 1.67
N GLN A 58 26.79 -2.66 1.32
CA GLN A 58 27.33 -3.98 1.67
C GLN A 58 27.63 -4.15 3.16
N ASP A 59 27.64 -3.04 3.93
CA ASP A 59 27.82 -3.09 5.38
C ASP A 59 26.54 -3.54 6.10
N PHE A 60 25.41 -3.67 5.38
CA PHE A 60 24.12 -4.07 5.91
C PHE A 60 23.70 -5.45 5.41
N ASP A 61 23.05 -6.21 6.29
CA ASP A 61 22.50 -7.53 5.96
C ASP A 61 21.20 -7.43 5.15
N ALA A 62 20.43 -6.33 5.35
CA ALA A 62 19.26 -5.99 4.57
C ALA A 62 18.87 -4.51 4.73
N VAL A 63 18.05 -4.02 3.80
CA VAL A 63 17.36 -2.74 3.87
C VAL A 63 15.89 -2.97 4.23
N PHE A 64 15.43 -2.37 5.32
CA PHE A 64 14.02 -2.31 5.66
C PHE A 64 13.41 -1.09 4.97
N ASN A 65 12.60 -1.31 3.93
CA ASN A 65 11.93 -0.23 3.21
C ASN A 65 10.64 0.19 3.92
N ILE A 66 10.57 1.44 4.33
CA ILE A 66 9.36 2.14 4.81
C ILE A 66 9.27 3.54 4.20
N LEU A 67 9.92 3.75 3.07
CA LEU A 67 9.85 4.97 2.30
C LEU A 67 8.52 5.03 1.56
N HIS A 68 7.67 5.98 1.92
CA HIS A 68 6.36 6.16 1.30
C HIS A 68 6.45 7.07 0.06
N GLY A 69 5.54 6.82 -0.89
CA GLY A 69 5.45 7.55 -2.14
C GLY A 69 6.42 7.04 -3.22
N GLU A 70 6.60 7.84 -4.26
CA GLU A 70 7.22 7.45 -5.55
C GLU A 70 8.40 6.49 -5.42
N ALA A 71 9.52 6.95 -4.93
CA ALA A 71 10.76 6.14 -4.93
C ALA A 71 10.66 4.86 -4.09
N GLY A 72 9.82 4.84 -3.04
CA GLY A 72 9.66 3.69 -2.16
C GLY A 72 8.67 2.65 -2.69
N GLU A 73 7.72 3.06 -3.55
CA GLU A 73 6.57 2.25 -3.94
C GLU A 73 6.46 2.00 -5.45
N ASN A 74 7.10 2.85 -6.30
CA ASN A 74 7.02 2.76 -7.76
C ASN A 74 8.01 1.75 -8.39
N GLY A 75 8.82 1.06 -7.59
CA GLY A 75 9.82 0.10 -8.05
C GLY A 75 11.24 0.64 -8.22
N GLU A 76 11.47 1.94 -8.14
CA GLU A 76 12.82 2.55 -8.28
C GLU A 76 13.79 2.05 -7.20
N LEU A 77 13.41 2.14 -5.93
CA LEU A 77 14.23 1.65 -4.83
C LEU A 77 14.46 0.14 -4.93
N ALA A 78 13.41 -0.63 -5.25
CA ALA A 78 13.51 -2.08 -5.45
C ALA A 78 14.50 -2.42 -6.58
N GLY A 79 14.47 -1.64 -7.69
CA GLY A 79 15.40 -1.79 -8.82
C GLY A 79 16.83 -1.50 -8.43
N LEU A 80 17.07 -0.41 -7.72
CA LEU A 80 18.40 -0.04 -7.20
C LEU A 80 18.96 -1.15 -6.31
N LEU A 81 18.22 -1.57 -5.30
CA LEU A 81 18.66 -2.57 -4.33
C LEU A 81 18.88 -3.95 -4.98
N SER A 82 17.99 -4.35 -5.89
CA SER A 82 18.12 -5.59 -6.66
C SER A 82 19.37 -5.59 -7.53
N SER A 83 19.65 -4.49 -8.25
CA SER A 83 20.83 -4.35 -9.10
C SER A 83 22.16 -4.42 -8.34
N LEU A 84 22.13 -4.02 -7.08
CA LEU A 84 23.28 -4.08 -6.16
C LEU A 84 23.35 -5.41 -5.35
N ASN A 85 22.44 -6.36 -5.60
CA ASN A 85 22.30 -7.59 -4.83
C ASN A 85 22.08 -7.36 -3.33
N ILE A 86 21.44 -6.26 -2.94
CA ILE A 86 21.10 -5.95 -1.56
C ILE A 86 19.75 -6.58 -1.23
N LYS A 87 19.65 -7.28 -0.11
CA LYS A 87 18.38 -7.81 0.41
C LYS A 87 17.52 -6.67 0.96
N TYR A 88 16.21 -6.73 0.72
CA TYR A 88 15.29 -5.70 1.21
C TYR A 88 13.90 -6.26 1.50
N THR A 89 13.14 -5.56 2.34
CA THR A 89 11.74 -5.86 2.62
C THR A 89 10.82 -5.21 1.57
N GLY A 90 9.69 -5.83 1.31
CA GLY A 90 8.66 -5.31 0.38
C GLY A 90 8.65 -6.05 -0.96
N CYS A 91 7.98 -5.44 -1.92
CA CYS A 91 7.81 -6.00 -3.25
C CYS A 91 9.08 -5.86 -4.10
N ASP A 92 9.26 -6.79 -5.03
CA ASP A 92 10.22 -6.60 -6.11
C ASP A 92 9.75 -5.52 -7.10
N VAL A 93 10.59 -5.23 -8.10
CA VAL A 93 10.31 -4.21 -9.12
C VAL A 93 8.96 -4.44 -9.79
N SER A 94 8.68 -5.68 -10.19
CA SER A 94 7.45 -6.02 -10.93
C SER A 94 6.20 -5.76 -10.08
N GLY A 95 6.16 -6.28 -8.85
CA GLY A 95 5.03 -6.09 -7.95
C GLY A 95 4.81 -4.63 -7.57
N ALA A 96 5.90 -3.89 -7.35
CA ALA A 96 5.84 -2.46 -7.05
C ALA A 96 5.26 -1.66 -8.23
N VAL A 97 5.80 -1.82 -9.44
CA VAL A 97 5.31 -1.13 -10.64
C VAL A 97 3.85 -1.45 -10.93
N LEU A 98 3.47 -2.74 -10.93
CA LEU A 98 2.12 -3.16 -11.27
C LEU A 98 1.06 -2.68 -10.28
N SER A 99 1.41 -2.53 -9.00
CA SER A 99 0.51 -2.01 -7.98
C SER A 99 0.45 -0.48 -7.94
N TRP A 100 1.57 0.20 -8.24
CA TRP A 100 1.63 1.66 -8.26
C TRP A 100 0.75 2.28 -9.35
N HIS A 101 0.68 1.63 -10.54
CA HIS A 101 -0.18 2.02 -11.65
C HIS A 101 -1.61 1.49 -11.44
N LYS A 102 -2.51 2.30 -10.89
CA LYS A 102 -3.87 1.87 -10.54
C LYS A 102 -4.67 1.31 -11.71
N ASP A 103 -4.50 1.85 -12.91
CA ASP A 103 -5.13 1.37 -14.14
C ASP A 103 -4.64 -0.03 -14.54
N ILE A 104 -3.34 -0.28 -14.40
CA ILE A 104 -2.72 -1.59 -14.66
C ILE A 104 -3.18 -2.59 -13.59
N ALA A 105 -3.10 -2.22 -12.31
CA ALA A 105 -3.54 -3.06 -11.20
C ALA A 105 -4.99 -3.51 -11.38
N LYS A 106 -5.91 -2.59 -11.72
CA LYS A 106 -7.32 -2.88 -11.98
C LYS A 106 -7.50 -3.84 -13.16
N THR A 107 -6.77 -3.63 -14.24
CA THR A 107 -6.82 -4.52 -15.41
C THR A 107 -6.41 -5.96 -15.05
N ILE A 108 -5.34 -6.10 -14.27
CA ILE A 108 -4.84 -7.41 -13.83
C ILE A 108 -5.84 -8.12 -12.93
N VAL A 109 -6.41 -7.43 -11.94
CA VAL A 109 -7.34 -8.05 -10.99
C VAL A 109 -8.66 -8.41 -11.65
N ILE A 110 -9.15 -7.61 -12.62
CA ILE A 110 -10.32 -7.96 -13.45
C ILE A 110 -10.08 -9.28 -14.19
N ALA A 111 -8.90 -9.47 -14.78
CA ALA A 111 -8.54 -10.70 -15.48
C ALA A 111 -8.50 -11.93 -14.56
N LYS A 112 -8.49 -11.73 -13.24
CA LYS A 112 -8.60 -12.79 -12.22
C LYS A 112 -9.99 -12.92 -11.61
N GLY A 113 -10.98 -12.22 -12.17
CA GLY A 113 -12.38 -12.30 -11.76
C GLY A 113 -12.75 -11.41 -10.58
N LEU A 114 -11.86 -10.52 -10.12
CA LEU A 114 -12.20 -9.56 -9.08
C LEU A 114 -12.98 -8.39 -9.66
N LYS A 115 -13.93 -7.86 -8.89
CA LYS A 115 -14.64 -6.62 -9.23
C LYS A 115 -13.80 -5.41 -8.85
N THR A 116 -13.83 -4.37 -9.68
CA THR A 116 -13.28 -3.05 -9.39
C THR A 116 -14.18 -1.99 -9.99
N PRO A 117 -14.27 -0.77 -9.43
CA PRO A 117 -15.10 0.27 -10.01
C PRO A 117 -14.78 0.47 -11.49
N LYS A 118 -15.83 0.54 -12.34
CA LYS A 118 -15.64 0.85 -13.77
C LYS A 118 -14.88 2.15 -13.88
N SER A 119 -13.83 2.18 -14.68
CA SER A 119 -12.95 3.33 -14.78
C SER A 119 -12.53 3.62 -16.21
N GLN A 120 -12.19 4.88 -16.46
CA GLN A 120 -11.57 5.34 -17.68
C GLN A 120 -10.26 6.05 -17.36
N LEU A 121 -9.17 5.64 -18.01
CA LEU A 121 -7.89 6.36 -17.99
C LEU A 121 -7.98 7.59 -18.91
N LEU A 122 -7.64 8.76 -18.39
CA LEU A 122 -7.59 10.00 -19.15
C LEU A 122 -6.22 10.68 -19.03
N ARG A 123 -5.76 11.20 -20.17
CA ARG A 123 -4.63 12.13 -20.29
C ARG A 123 -5.05 13.47 -20.91
N ASP A 124 -6.23 13.52 -21.51
CA ASP A 124 -6.86 14.72 -22.05
C ASP A 124 -8.38 14.60 -21.82
N ILE A 125 -9.01 15.68 -21.36
CA ILE A 125 -10.45 15.76 -21.13
C ILE A 125 -11.26 15.50 -22.40
N LYS A 126 -10.72 15.80 -23.57
CA LYS A 126 -11.38 15.55 -24.88
C LYS A 126 -11.67 14.07 -25.11
N ASN A 127 -10.95 13.17 -24.45
CA ASN A 127 -11.13 11.73 -24.55
C ASN A 127 -12.16 11.18 -23.54
N LEU A 128 -12.82 12.05 -22.78
CA LEU A 128 -13.83 11.64 -21.81
C LEU A 128 -15.02 10.99 -22.53
N ASN A 129 -15.25 9.71 -22.23
CA ASN A 129 -16.38 8.94 -22.74
C ASN A 129 -17.11 8.26 -21.59
N ILE A 130 -18.03 8.99 -20.97
CA ILE A 130 -18.84 8.51 -19.85
C ILE A 130 -20.22 8.13 -20.34
N THR A 131 -20.59 6.89 -20.04
CA THR A 131 -21.91 6.32 -20.31
C THR A 131 -22.77 6.19 -19.06
N ASP A 132 -22.19 6.44 -17.88
CA ASP A 132 -22.84 6.25 -16.58
C ASP A 132 -23.36 7.57 -16.01
N SER A 133 -24.45 7.49 -15.26
CA SER A 133 -25.01 8.61 -14.50
C SER A 133 -24.33 8.74 -13.15
N GLY A 134 -23.21 9.41 -12.99
CA GLY A 134 -22.54 9.69 -11.70
C GLY A 134 -23.07 8.99 -10.43
N PRO A 135 -22.56 9.32 -9.29
CA PRO A 135 -21.37 10.13 -9.06
C PRO A 135 -20.08 9.43 -9.46
N TRP A 136 -18.99 10.20 -9.54
CA TRP A 136 -17.67 9.72 -9.94
C TRP A 136 -16.57 10.11 -8.97
N ILE A 137 -15.47 9.36 -9.01
CA ILE A 137 -14.20 9.71 -8.40
C ILE A 137 -13.19 10.01 -9.50
N VAL A 138 -12.48 11.13 -9.37
CA VAL A 138 -11.33 11.49 -10.20
C VAL A 138 -10.10 11.42 -9.33
N LYS A 139 -9.11 10.64 -9.74
CA LYS A 139 -7.88 10.45 -8.96
C LYS A 139 -6.67 10.25 -9.87
N PRO A 140 -5.45 10.66 -9.45
CA PRO A 140 -4.21 10.31 -10.14
C PRO A 140 -4.05 8.80 -10.27
N THR A 141 -3.38 8.36 -11.35
CA THR A 141 -3.05 6.94 -11.55
C THR A 141 -1.93 6.46 -10.62
N GLN A 142 -1.04 7.36 -10.18
CA GLN A 142 0.24 7.07 -9.54
C GLN A 142 0.46 7.90 -8.26
N GLU A 143 -0.55 8.08 -7.44
CA GLU A 143 -0.44 8.79 -6.17
C GLU A 143 -0.96 7.95 -5.02
N GLY A 144 -0.34 8.12 -3.84
CA GLY A 144 -0.76 7.52 -2.59
C GLY A 144 -1.70 8.41 -1.77
N SER A 145 -2.16 7.90 -0.63
CA SER A 145 -2.84 8.64 0.45
C SER A 145 -4.03 9.51 0.04
N SER A 146 -4.74 9.17 -1.04
CA SER A 146 -5.87 9.96 -1.55
C SER A 146 -5.51 11.40 -1.97
N VAL A 147 -4.23 11.68 -2.22
CA VAL A 147 -3.78 12.99 -2.75
C VAL A 147 -4.36 13.18 -4.15
N GLY A 148 -4.98 14.34 -4.39
CA GLY A 148 -5.56 14.64 -5.70
C GLY A 148 -6.85 13.87 -6.01
N LEU A 149 -7.54 13.30 -5.02
CA LEU A 149 -8.83 12.64 -5.16
C LEU A 149 -9.95 13.69 -5.13
N TYR A 150 -10.85 13.64 -6.13
CA TYR A 150 -12.03 14.50 -6.23
C TYR A 150 -13.28 13.65 -6.36
N TYR A 151 -14.33 14.03 -5.64
CA TYR A 151 -15.68 13.51 -5.81
C TYR A 151 -16.50 14.45 -6.73
N ALA A 152 -17.22 13.89 -7.67
CA ALA A 152 -18.06 14.64 -8.60
C ALA A 152 -19.46 14.03 -8.66
N GLU A 153 -20.46 14.80 -8.27
CA GLU A 153 -21.85 14.37 -8.23
C GLU A 153 -22.55 14.47 -9.57
N ASN A 154 -22.11 15.43 -10.41
CA ASN A 154 -22.67 15.74 -11.72
C ASN A 154 -21.57 16.03 -12.74
N LEU A 155 -21.96 16.16 -14.03
CA LEU A 155 -21.01 16.37 -15.13
C LEU A 155 -20.23 17.68 -15.04
N GLU A 156 -20.79 18.73 -14.47
CA GLU A 156 -20.10 20.02 -14.30
C GLU A 156 -18.95 19.88 -13.29
N GLN A 157 -19.23 19.27 -12.13
CA GLN A 157 -18.21 18.96 -11.12
C GLN A 157 -17.17 18.00 -11.66
N LEU A 158 -17.59 16.99 -12.46
CA LEU A 158 -16.67 16.04 -13.08
C LEU A 158 -15.70 16.75 -14.03
N ASN A 159 -16.19 17.59 -14.92
CA ASN A 159 -15.36 18.36 -15.85
C ASN A 159 -14.38 19.28 -15.12
N THR A 160 -14.83 19.92 -14.03
CA THR A 160 -13.99 20.77 -13.19
C THR A 160 -12.90 19.94 -12.50
N SER A 161 -13.26 18.81 -11.91
CA SER A 161 -12.33 17.89 -11.22
C SER A 161 -11.26 17.33 -12.16
N ILE A 162 -11.65 16.94 -13.38
CA ILE A 162 -10.72 16.45 -14.41
C ILE A 162 -9.70 17.53 -14.78
N LYS A 163 -10.17 18.77 -15.04
CA LYS A 163 -9.28 19.90 -15.39
C LYS A 163 -8.29 20.19 -14.25
N LEU A 164 -8.76 20.23 -13.01
CA LEU A 164 -7.90 20.47 -11.83
C LEU A 164 -6.88 19.35 -11.63
N ALA A 165 -7.27 18.11 -11.83
CA ALA A 165 -6.37 16.96 -11.67
C ALA A 165 -5.30 16.94 -12.77
N LEU A 166 -5.69 17.11 -14.06
CA LEU A 166 -4.75 17.11 -15.19
C LEU A 166 -3.80 18.33 -15.23
N GLN A 167 -4.05 19.37 -14.42
CA GLN A 167 -3.06 20.44 -14.21
C GLN A 167 -1.88 20.01 -13.33
N LYS A 168 -2.04 18.91 -12.56
CA LYS A 168 -1.06 18.45 -11.57
C LYS A 168 -0.35 17.17 -11.97
N VAL A 169 -1.02 16.32 -12.77
CA VAL A 169 -0.50 15.01 -13.17
C VAL A 169 -0.83 14.72 -14.63
N ASP A 170 -0.02 13.86 -15.26
CA ASP A 170 -0.14 13.52 -16.69
C ASP A 170 -1.29 12.57 -16.99
N SER A 171 -1.77 11.83 -15.99
CA SER A 171 -2.83 10.85 -16.17
C SER A 171 -3.67 10.66 -14.91
N ILE A 172 -4.97 10.48 -15.13
CA ILE A 172 -5.97 10.29 -14.08
C ILE A 172 -6.87 9.10 -14.40
N LEU A 173 -7.48 8.54 -13.37
CA LEU A 173 -8.63 7.66 -13.48
C LEU A 173 -9.90 8.44 -13.16
N VAL A 174 -10.91 8.29 -14.03
CA VAL A 174 -12.30 8.63 -13.73
C VAL A 174 -13.01 7.33 -13.44
N GLU A 175 -13.52 7.17 -12.23
CA GLU A 175 -14.12 5.94 -11.76
C GLU A 175 -15.57 6.14 -11.35
N LYS A 176 -16.42 5.14 -11.58
CA LYS A 176 -17.74 5.11 -10.95
C LYS A 176 -17.58 5.09 -9.44
N PHE A 177 -18.23 6.03 -8.76
CA PHE A 177 -18.29 6.01 -7.30
C PHE A 177 -19.09 4.80 -6.82
N ILE A 178 -18.51 4.03 -5.93
CA ILE A 178 -19.20 2.91 -5.24
C ILE A 178 -19.56 3.37 -3.84
N ARG A 179 -20.86 3.40 -3.57
CA ARG A 179 -21.35 3.65 -2.20
C ARG A 179 -21.19 2.38 -1.39
N GLY A 180 -20.52 2.45 -0.25
CA GLY A 180 -20.29 1.27 0.55
C GLY A 180 -19.37 1.51 1.73
N THR A 181 -18.97 0.42 2.36
CA THR A 181 -18.07 0.41 3.51
C THR A 181 -16.63 0.10 3.05
N GLU A 182 -15.70 0.97 3.36
CA GLU A 182 -14.29 0.73 3.07
C GLU A 182 -13.71 -0.28 4.04
N CYS A 183 -12.91 -1.20 3.54
CA CYS A 183 -12.20 -2.18 4.33
C CYS A 183 -10.85 -2.53 3.71
N THR A 184 -10.00 -3.14 4.51
CA THR A 184 -8.65 -3.48 4.09
C THR A 184 -8.20 -4.80 4.66
N VAL A 185 -7.33 -5.48 3.92
CA VAL A 185 -6.72 -6.76 4.29
C VAL A 185 -5.21 -6.66 4.12
N ALA A 186 -4.47 -6.87 5.20
CA ALA A 186 -3.02 -6.95 5.14
C ALA A 186 -2.57 -8.40 4.93
N ILE A 187 -1.53 -8.56 4.12
CA ILE A 187 -0.90 -9.86 3.84
C ILE A 187 0.59 -9.73 4.12
N ILE A 188 1.14 -10.69 4.90
CA ILE A 188 2.57 -10.75 5.21
C ILE A 188 3.04 -12.16 4.90
N LYS A 189 3.88 -12.31 3.88
CA LYS A 189 4.26 -13.61 3.29
C LYS A 189 3.02 -14.37 2.81
N ASP A 190 2.67 -15.43 3.53
CA ASP A 190 1.52 -16.29 3.30
C ASP A 190 0.37 -16.06 4.30
N LYS A 191 0.55 -15.17 5.26
CA LYS A 191 -0.42 -14.89 6.32
C LYS A 191 -1.33 -13.75 5.90
N VAL A 192 -2.61 -14.06 5.75
CA VAL A 192 -3.68 -13.09 5.54
C VAL A 192 -4.19 -12.67 6.92
N LEU A 193 -4.03 -11.39 7.25
CA LEU A 193 -4.44 -10.86 8.56
C LEU A 193 -5.96 -10.58 8.60
N PRO A 194 -6.55 -10.41 9.80
CA PRO A 194 -7.96 -10.06 9.94
C PRO A 194 -8.34 -8.80 9.15
N VAL A 195 -9.54 -8.81 8.59
CA VAL A 195 -10.10 -7.66 7.88
C VAL A 195 -10.30 -6.48 8.82
N ILE A 196 -9.92 -5.29 8.40
CA ILE A 196 -10.26 -4.05 9.10
C ILE A 196 -11.37 -3.35 8.31
N ARG A 197 -12.48 -3.05 9.00
CA ARG A 197 -13.51 -2.15 8.51
C ARG A 197 -13.20 -0.73 8.93
N ILE A 198 -13.32 0.21 7.98
CA ILE A 198 -13.02 1.62 8.16
C ILE A 198 -14.34 2.39 8.09
N LYS A 199 -14.59 3.22 9.11
CA LYS A 199 -15.75 4.11 9.16
C LYS A 199 -15.25 5.53 9.33
N PRO A 200 -15.16 6.31 8.25
CA PRO A 200 -14.81 7.72 8.33
C PRO A 200 -15.88 8.51 9.07
N ASP A 201 -15.50 9.60 9.70
CA ASP A 201 -16.45 10.50 10.44
C ASP A 201 -17.46 11.12 9.48
N ILE A 202 -16.99 11.64 8.34
CA ILE A 202 -17.82 12.30 7.32
C ILE A 202 -17.28 11.94 5.93
N GLY A 203 -18.16 11.49 5.04
CA GLY A 203 -17.88 11.38 3.61
C GLY A 203 -16.87 10.29 3.21
N LEU A 204 -15.86 10.66 2.44
CA LEU A 204 -14.85 9.76 1.90
C LEU A 204 -13.68 9.57 2.88
N TYR A 205 -13.06 8.41 2.83
CA TYR A 205 -11.81 8.14 3.55
C TYR A 205 -10.63 8.78 2.79
N ASP A 206 -10.59 10.10 2.82
CA ASP A 206 -9.57 10.94 2.18
C ASP A 206 -8.33 11.14 3.07
N TYR A 207 -7.39 11.97 2.61
CA TYR A 207 -6.16 12.28 3.36
C TYR A 207 -6.44 12.81 4.78
N LYS A 208 -7.45 13.69 4.92
CA LYS A 208 -7.83 14.24 6.22
C LYS A 208 -8.39 13.16 7.13
N ALA A 209 -9.25 12.29 6.62
CA ALA A 209 -9.80 11.15 7.37
C ALA A 209 -8.72 10.14 7.76
N LYS A 210 -7.65 9.99 6.94
CA LYS A 210 -6.54 9.07 7.20
C LYS A 210 -5.57 9.56 8.27
N TYR A 211 -5.22 10.83 8.27
CA TYR A 211 -4.08 11.35 9.05
C TYR A 211 -4.40 12.49 10.01
N GLU A 212 -5.48 13.24 9.78
CA GLU A 212 -5.83 14.41 10.59
C GLU A 212 -7.07 14.18 11.46
N SER A 213 -8.02 13.34 11.03
CA SER A 213 -9.23 13.08 11.80
C SER A 213 -9.00 12.08 12.92
N GLN A 214 -9.28 12.50 14.16
CA GLN A 214 -9.31 11.60 15.32
C GLN A 214 -10.64 10.82 15.45
N LYS A 215 -11.60 11.06 14.56
CA LYS A 215 -12.94 10.48 14.62
C LYS A 215 -13.17 9.32 13.65
N THR A 216 -12.20 9.00 12.78
CA THR A 216 -12.28 7.79 11.98
C THR A 216 -12.20 6.56 12.87
N GLU A 217 -13.23 5.72 12.82
CA GLU A 217 -13.29 4.48 13.59
C GLU A 217 -12.75 3.30 12.77
N TYR A 218 -11.99 2.43 13.43
CA TYR A 218 -11.41 1.22 12.83
C TYR A 218 -11.87 -0.01 13.63
N PHE A 219 -12.53 -0.93 12.96
CA PHE A 219 -13.04 -2.15 13.59
C PHE A 219 -12.19 -3.35 13.15
N CYS A 220 -11.53 -4.00 14.11
CA CYS A 220 -10.79 -5.22 13.92
C CYS A 220 -10.96 -6.13 15.16
N PRO A 221 -11.74 -7.21 15.08
CA PRO A 221 -12.43 -7.77 13.91
C PRO A 221 -13.41 -6.81 13.25
N SER A 222 -13.63 -7.00 11.92
CA SER A 222 -14.41 -6.08 11.09
C SER A 222 -15.88 -5.96 11.50
N GLY A 223 -16.42 -6.99 12.12
CA GLY A 223 -17.85 -7.15 12.42
C GLY A 223 -18.67 -7.58 11.20
N PHE A 224 -18.04 -7.94 10.08
CA PHE A 224 -18.71 -8.62 8.98
C PHE A 224 -19.05 -10.07 9.34
N ASN A 225 -19.99 -10.68 8.62
CA ASN A 225 -20.23 -12.11 8.76
C ASN A 225 -19.02 -12.92 8.26
N GLU A 226 -18.86 -14.15 8.77
CA GLU A 226 -17.72 -15.02 8.48
C GLU A 226 -17.52 -15.27 6.98
N LYS A 227 -18.62 -15.48 6.24
CA LYS A 227 -18.58 -15.72 4.80
C LYS A 227 -18.00 -14.53 4.03
N LEU A 228 -18.39 -13.30 4.40
CA LEU A 228 -17.87 -12.08 3.77
C LEU A 228 -16.40 -11.87 4.13
N GLU A 229 -16.00 -12.07 5.40
CA GLU A 229 -14.60 -11.97 5.81
C GLU A 229 -13.70 -12.95 5.06
N GLU A 230 -14.09 -14.22 4.96
CA GLU A 230 -13.30 -15.23 4.23
C GLU A 230 -13.25 -14.92 2.72
N SER A 231 -14.34 -14.40 2.15
CA SER A 231 -14.36 -13.97 0.76
C SER A 231 -13.40 -12.79 0.52
N LEU A 232 -13.36 -11.80 1.42
CA LEU A 232 -12.43 -10.65 1.35
C LEU A 232 -10.97 -11.09 1.47
N LYS A 233 -10.67 -11.99 2.40
CA LYS A 233 -9.32 -12.56 2.55
C LYS A 233 -8.90 -13.32 1.30
N SER A 234 -9.80 -14.10 0.71
CA SER A 234 -9.56 -14.82 -0.55
C SER A 234 -9.29 -13.84 -1.71
N ASP A 235 -10.14 -12.82 -1.87
CA ASP A 235 -10.00 -11.82 -2.93
C ASP A 235 -8.69 -11.02 -2.75
N ALA A 236 -8.32 -10.67 -1.52
CA ALA A 236 -7.05 -10.03 -1.22
C ALA A 236 -5.85 -10.90 -1.61
N LEU A 237 -5.91 -12.20 -1.32
CA LEU A 237 -4.85 -13.14 -1.69
C LEU A 237 -4.77 -13.33 -3.22
N ILE A 238 -5.92 -13.33 -3.92
CA ILE A 238 -5.97 -13.35 -5.39
C ILE A 238 -5.29 -12.09 -5.96
N ALA A 239 -5.66 -10.90 -5.45
CA ALA A 239 -5.05 -9.64 -5.88
C ALA A 239 -3.54 -9.61 -5.62
N PHE A 240 -3.11 -10.02 -4.41
CA PHE A 240 -1.70 -10.10 -4.02
C PHE A 240 -0.89 -10.96 -4.99
N LYS A 241 -1.38 -12.16 -5.29
CA LYS A 241 -0.71 -13.07 -6.23
C LYS A 241 -0.76 -12.59 -7.68
N ALA A 242 -1.89 -12.05 -8.11
CA ALA A 242 -2.08 -11.58 -9.49
C ALA A 242 -1.16 -10.40 -9.83
N LEU A 243 -0.95 -9.48 -8.88
CA LEU A 243 -0.05 -8.34 -9.00
C LEU A 243 1.42 -8.72 -8.78
N GLY A 244 1.73 -9.99 -8.51
CA GLY A 244 3.09 -10.44 -8.24
C GLY A 244 3.68 -9.87 -6.96
N LEU A 245 2.83 -9.47 -5.99
CA LEU A 245 3.29 -8.88 -4.75
C LEU A 245 4.11 -9.88 -3.93
N LYS A 246 5.13 -9.39 -3.25
CA LYS A 246 6.02 -10.17 -2.39
C LYS A 246 6.18 -9.49 -1.04
N GLY A 247 6.69 -10.26 -0.10
CA GLY A 247 6.95 -9.75 1.24
C GLY A 247 5.68 -9.42 2.01
N TRP A 248 5.17 -8.22 1.84
CA TRP A 248 3.99 -7.75 2.52
C TRP A 248 3.29 -6.64 1.73
N ALA A 249 1.97 -6.53 1.87
CA ALA A 249 1.17 -5.47 1.28
C ALA A 249 -0.19 -5.35 1.99
N ARG A 250 -0.92 -4.28 1.69
CA ARG A 250 -2.30 -4.05 2.11
C ARG A 250 -3.18 -3.89 0.87
N ILE A 251 -4.30 -4.60 0.85
CA ILE A 251 -5.26 -4.57 -0.25
C ILE A 251 -6.54 -3.89 0.24
N ASP A 252 -6.97 -2.85 -0.47
CA ASP A 252 -8.09 -2.01 -0.07
C ASP A 252 -9.32 -2.28 -0.95
N PHE A 253 -10.49 -2.38 -0.31
CA PHE A 253 -11.78 -2.69 -0.94
C PHE A 253 -12.89 -1.74 -0.47
N ILE A 254 -13.95 -1.64 -1.28
CA ILE A 254 -15.27 -1.16 -0.84
C ILE A 254 -16.25 -2.33 -0.92
N ILE A 255 -17.10 -2.44 0.11
CA ILE A 255 -18.20 -3.40 0.16
C ILE A 255 -19.50 -2.63 -0.01
N ASP A 256 -20.22 -2.88 -1.10
CA ASP A 256 -21.52 -2.25 -1.33
C ASP A 256 -22.65 -2.93 -0.53
N GLU A 257 -23.86 -2.38 -0.60
CA GLU A 257 -25.04 -2.88 0.12
C GLU A 257 -25.45 -4.31 -0.31
N ALA A 258 -25.05 -4.76 -1.49
CA ALA A 258 -25.28 -6.11 -2.00
C ALA A 258 -24.11 -7.07 -1.68
N GLU A 259 -23.22 -6.67 -0.76
CA GLU A 259 -22.01 -7.41 -0.37
C GLU A 259 -21.04 -7.68 -1.54
N ASN A 260 -21.10 -6.91 -2.65
CA ASN A 260 -20.06 -6.96 -3.66
C ASN A 260 -18.77 -6.33 -3.13
N ARG A 261 -17.68 -7.00 -3.38
CA ARG A 261 -16.33 -6.60 -2.96
C ARG A 261 -15.61 -5.96 -4.14
N TRP A 262 -15.37 -4.66 -4.04
CA TRP A 262 -14.77 -3.84 -5.09
C TRP A 262 -13.32 -3.53 -4.73
N PHE A 263 -12.37 -4.12 -5.44
CA PHE A 263 -10.95 -3.81 -5.30
C PHE A 263 -10.69 -2.34 -5.64
N LEU A 264 -10.00 -1.62 -4.77
CA LEU A 264 -9.61 -0.23 -4.98
C LEU A 264 -8.15 -0.11 -5.41
N GLU A 265 -7.24 -0.62 -4.59
CA GLU A 265 -5.80 -0.53 -4.79
C GLU A 265 -5.03 -1.54 -3.92
N ALA A 266 -3.75 -1.74 -4.26
CA ALA A 266 -2.79 -2.45 -3.43
C ALA A 266 -1.68 -1.49 -3.00
N ASN A 267 -1.37 -1.50 -1.70
CA ASN A 267 -0.35 -0.64 -1.10
C ASN A 267 0.83 -1.51 -0.66
N THR A 268 2.01 -1.28 -1.24
CA THR A 268 3.20 -2.12 -1.07
C THR A 268 4.12 -1.68 0.07
N THR A 269 3.93 -0.46 0.58
CA THR A 269 4.67 0.05 1.75
C THR A 269 3.70 0.73 2.72
N PRO A 270 2.74 -0.02 3.31
CA PRO A 270 1.75 0.57 4.19
C PRO A 270 2.38 1.13 5.47
N GLY A 271 1.74 2.17 6.03
CA GLY A 271 2.21 2.82 7.25
C GLY A 271 2.34 1.88 8.45
N MET A 272 3.33 2.15 9.30
CA MET A 272 3.70 1.34 10.47
C MET A 272 3.71 2.16 11.77
N THR A 273 2.90 3.22 11.85
CA THR A 273 2.66 3.95 13.09
C THR A 273 1.69 3.18 14.01
N ALA A 274 1.60 3.57 15.27
CA ALA A 274 0.67 2.96 16.22
C ALA A 274 -0.81 3.03 15.79
N THR A 275 -1.17 4.02 14.97
CA THR A 275 -2.52 4.20 14.43
C THR A 275 -2.75 3.53 13.08
N SER A 276 -1.69 3.04 12.44
CA SER A 276 -1.74 2.43 11.10
C SER A 276 -2.51 1.10 11.08
N LEU A 277 -3.08 0.78 9.92
CA LEU A 277 -3.99 -0.36 9.75
C LEU A 277 -3.27 -1.71 9.88
N VAL A 278 -2.07 -1.85 9.31
CA VAL A 278 -1.32 -3.13 9.39
C VAL A 278 -0.96 -3.50 10.84
N PRO A 279 -0.44 -2.61 11.69
CA PRO A 279 -0.26 -2.88 13.11
C PRO A 279 -1.55 -3.26 13.86
N LYS A 280 -2.69 -2.63 13.51
CA LYS A 280 -3.99 -2.99 14.10
C LYS A 280 -4.42 -4.42 13.72
N ALA A 281 -4.31 -4.78 12.44
CA ALA A 281 -4.61 -6.12 11.96
C ALA A 281 -3.69 -7.17 12.60
N ALA A 282 -2.40 -6.88 12.71
CA ALA A 282 -1.42 -7.76 13.35
C ALA A 282 -1.75 -7.99 14.83
N LYS A 283 -2.11 -6.94 15.56
CA LYS A 283 -2.55 -7.06 16.96
C LYS A 283 -3.78 -7.96 17.10
N ALA A 284 -4.78 -7.80 16.23
CA ALA A 284 -5.96 -8.65 16.23
C ALA A 284 -5.65 -10.10 15.80
N PHE A 285 -4.61 -10.32 15.00
CA PHE A 285 -4.09 -11.63 14.64
C PHE A 285 -3.30 -12.31 15.77
N GLY A 286 -2.95 -11.56 16.84
CA GLY A 286 -2.20 -12.05 17.98
C GLY A 286 -0.70 -11.73 17.95
N TRP A 287 -0.24 -10.89 17.02
CA TRP A 287 1.15 -10.43 16.98
C TRP A 287 1.33 -9.10 17.71
N SER A 288 2.38 -9.02 18.49
CA SER A 288 2.91 -7.74 18.96
C SER A 288 3.50 -6.94 17.79
N PHE A 289 3.73 -5.65 18.00
CA PHE A 289 4.37 -4.81 16.98
C PHE A 289 5.79 -5.28 16.65
N ASP A 290 6.54 -5.72 17.67
CA ASP A 290 7.90 -6.25 17.48
C ASP A 290 7.87 -7.55 16.63
N GLU A 291 6.92 -8.45 16.89
CA GLU A 291 6.72 -9.66 16.08
C GLU A 291 6.34 -9.32 14.64
N LEU A 292 5.42 -8.36 14.42
CA LEU A 292 5.07 -7.88 13.09
C LEU A 292 6.31 -7.39 12.33
N VAL A 293 7.12 -6.52 12.95
CA VAL A 293 8.34 -5.99 12.34
C VAL A 293 9.32 -7.12 11.99
N MET A 294 9.47 -8.12 12.86
CA MET A 294 10.31 -9.29 12.60
C MET A 294 9.76 -10.16 11.47
N GLN A 295 8.44 -10.33 11.36
CA GLN A 295 7.83 -11.04 10.23
C GLN A 295 8.11 -10.33 8.92
N ILE A 296 7.96 -9.00 8.89
CA ILE A 296 8.27 -8.19 7.70
C ILE A 296 9.78 -8.26 7.39
N LEU A 297 10.67 -8.06 8.37
CA LEU A 297 12.11 -8.16 8.16
C LEU A 297 12.51 -9.50 7.54
N SER A 298 11.93 -10.59 8.03
CA SER A 298 12.26 -11.92 7.52
C SER A 298 11.90 -12.12 6.04
N THR A 299 11.04 -11.26 5.44
CA THR A 299 10.73 -11.31 4.00
C THR A 299 11.93 -10.96 3.13
N ALA A 300 12.85 -10.11 3.63
CA ALA A 300 14.09 -9.77 2.92
C ALA A 300 15.02 -10.97 2.72
N PHE A 301 14.87 -12.02 3.52
CA PHE A 301 15.71 -13.22 3.48
C PHE A 301 15.00 -14.43 2.84
N LEU A 302 13.81 -14.26 2.31
CA LEU A 302 13.17 -15.28 1.49
C LEU A 302 13.97 -15.41 0.18
N LYS A 303 14.32 -16.64 -0.20
CA LYS A 303 14.94 -16.89 -1.51
C LYS A 303 13.96 -16.37 -2.56
N THR A 304 14.34 -15.37 -3.33
CA THR A 304 13.66 -15.06 -4.57
C THR A 304 13.80 -16.32 -5.44
N GLY A 305 12.68 -16.99 -5.70
CA GLY A 305 12.65 -18.16 -6.58
C GLY A 305 12.93 -17.72 -8.02
N GLY A 306 14.17 -17.41 -8.30
CA GLY A 306 14.75 -17.24 -9.62
C GLY A 306 15.60 -18.47 -9.88
N SER A 307 15.02 -19.51 -10.48
CA SER A 307 15.79 -20.41 -11.30
C SER A 307 16.32 -19.54 -12.45
N HIS A 308 17.56 -19.12 -12.37
CA HIS A 308 18.30 -18.75 -13.58
C HIS A 308 18.38 -20.02 -14.44
N VAL A 309 17.59 -20.04 -15.52
CA VAL A 309 17.82 -20.93 -16.66
C VAL A 309 18.95 -20.33 -17.45
#